data_cb43c1dd03969ec136446ea1b49afb6c
#
_entry.id   cb43c1dd03969ec136446ea1b49afb6c
#
_cell.length_a   1.000
_cell.length_b   1.000
_cell.length_c   1.000
_cell.angle_alpha   90.00
_cell.angle_beta   90.00
_cell.angle_gamma   90.00
#
_symmetry.space_group_name_H-M   'P 1'
#
loop_
_entity.id
_entity.type
_entity.pdbx_description
1 polymer ?
#
loop_
_entity_poly.entity_id
_entity_poly.type
_entity_poly.pdbx_seq_one_letter_code
_entity_poly.pdbx_strand_id
1 'polypeptide(L)'
;MPIQQTLSIIKPDATRRNITGKIIARLEDSGLRVVAQKRIHLSREMAESFYEVHKDRPFYNDLVSFMISGPVVVQVLEGEEAV
;
A
#
# COMPACT_ATOMS: atom_id res chain seq x y z
N MET A 1 14.96 -2.71 -21.43
CA MET A 1 14.26 -1.91 -20.43
C MET A 1 14.68 -2.32 -19.03
N PRO A 2 15.02 -1.38 -18.16
CA PRO A 2 15.41 -1.75 -16.82
C PRO A 2 14.20 -2.26 -16.01
N ILE A 3 14.45 -3.26 -15.20
CA ILE A 3 13.47 -3.74 -14.25
C ILE A 3 13.51 -2.82 -13.04
N GLN A 4 12.35 -2.36 -12.60
CA GLN A 4 12.20 -1.45 -11.49
C GLN A 4 11.36 -2.09 -10.39
N GLN A 5 11.57 -1.62 -9.16
CA GLN A 5 10.76 -2.02 -8.02
C GLN A 5 10.04 -0.80 -7.47
N THR A 6 8.83 -0.99 -7.00
CA THR A 6 8.05 0.07 -6.37
C THR A 6 7.26 -0.47 -5.20
N LEU A 7 7.01 0.40 -4.22
CA LEU A 7 6.17 0.07 -3.08
C LEU A 7 4.71 0.28 -3.45
N SER A 8 3.87 -0.66 -3.06
CA SER A 8 2.42 -0.57 -3.22
C SER A 8 1.75 -0.88 -1.89
N ILE A 9 0.68 -0.18 -1.58
CA ILE A 9 -0.09 -0.42 -0.36
C ILE A 9 -1.56 -0.61 -0.74
N ILE A 10 -2.11 -1.75 -0.34
CA ILE A 10 -3.55 -1.98 -0.44
C ILE A 10 -4.15 -1.49 0.87
N LYS A 11 -5.02 -0.49 0.77
CA LYS A 11 -5.51 0.29 1.90
C LYS A 11 -6.64 -0.43 2.64
N PRO A 12 -6.98 0.02 3.86
CA PRO A 12 -7.99 -0.67 4.69
C PRO A 12 -9.38 -0.78 4.05
N ASP A 13 -9.77 0.18 3.21
CA ASP A 13 -11.06 0.11 2.53
C ASP A 13 -11.15 -1.13 1.62
N ALA A 14 -10.07 -1.43 0.90
CA ALA A 14 -10.02 -2.60 0.02
C ALA A 14 -9.92 -3.90 0.81
N THR A 15 -9.09 -3.96 1.85
CA THR A 15 -8.97 -5.16 2.66
C THR A 15 -10.28 -5.48 3.37
N ARG A 16 -10.99 -4.45 3.82
CA ARG A 16 -12.30 -4.59 4.47
C ARG A 16 -13.35 -5.16 3.52
N ARG A 17 -13.27 -4.79 2.25
CA ARG A 17 -14.18 -5.31 1.21
C ARG A 17 -13.80 -6.70 0.72
N ASN A 18 -12.70 -7.24 1.21
CA ASN A 18 -12.18 -8.56 0.82
C ASN A 18 -11.89 -8.66 -0.69
N ILE A 19 -11.31 -7.59 -1.25
CA ILE A 19 -10.94 -7.56 -2.67
C ILE A 19 -9.43 -7.51 -2.89
N THR A 20 -8.65 -7.76 -1.83
CA THR A 20 -7.19 -7.74 -1.89
C THR A 20 -6.65 -8.64 -3.00
N GLY A 21 -7.15 -9.88 -3.08
CA GLY A 21 -6.73 -10.83 -4.10
C GLY A 21 -7.05 -10.37 -5.52
N LYS A 22 -8.18 -9.70 -5.70
CA LYS A 22 -8.57 -9.17 -7.01
C LYS A 22 -7.63 -8.07 -7.46
N ILE A 23 -7.20 -7.22 -6.53
CA ILE A 23 -6.24 -6.15 -6.83
C ILE A 23 -4.90 -6.75 -7.21
N ILE A 24 -4.43 -7.75 -6.45
CA ILE A 24 -3.16 -8.42 -6.74
C ILE A 24 -3.23 -9.10 -8.12
N ALA A 25 -4.35 -9.76 -8.43
CA ALA A 25 -4.53 -10.41 -9.72
C ALA A 25 -4.40 -9.40 -10.87
N ARG A 26 -4.98 -8.21 -10.73
CA ARG A 26 -4.87 -7.17 -11.74
C ARG A 26 -3.44 -6.67 -11.92
N LEU A 27 -2.70 -6.55 -10.82
CA LEU A 27 -1.29 -6.14 -10.88
C LEU A 27 -0.46 -7.19 -11.63
N GLU A 28 -0.69 -8.47 -11.33
CA GLU A 28 0.02 -9.55 -12.00
C GLU A 28 -0.36 -9.65 -13.48
N ASP A 29 -1.63 -9.47 -13.80
CA ASP A 29 -2.10 -9.47 -15.19
C ASP A 29 -1.47 -8.35 -16.01
N SER A 30 -1.10 -7.24 -15.35
CA SER A 30 -0.44 -6.12 -16.04
C SER A 30 1.06 -6.34 -16.24
N GLY A 31 1.59 -7.48 -15.80
CA GLY A 31 3.01 -7.82 -15.97
C GLY A 31 3.89 -7.53 -14.77
N LEU A 32 3.31 -7.10 -13.67
CA LEU A 32 4.06 -6.85 -12.43
C LEU A 32 4.16 -8.13 -11.60
N ARG A 33 5.29 -8.29 -10.92
CA ARG A 33 5.50 -9.40 -10.00
C ARG A 33 5.51 -8.89 -8.57
N VAL A 34 4.79 -9.57 -7.69
CA VAL A 34 4.87 -9.29 -6.26
C VAL A 34 6.07 -10.06 -5.71
N VAL A 35 7.12 -9.35 -5.32
CA VAL A 35 8.36 -9.97 -4.84
C VAL A 35 8.45 -10.03 -3.32
N ALA A 36 7.67 -9.21 -2.63
CA ALA A 36 7.55 -9.24 -1.17
C ALA A 36 6.17 -8.70 -0.80
N GLN A 37 5.58 -9.25 0.24
CA GLN A 37 4.24 -8.85 0.64
C GLN A 37 4.04 -9.14 2.12
N LYS A 38 3.35 -8.23 2.81
CA LYS A 38 3.04 -8.39 4.22
C LYS A 38 1.69 -7.76 4.52
N ARG A 39 0.82 -8.53 5.19
CA ARG A 39 -0.46 -8.01 5.68
C ARG A 39 -0.27 -7.62 7.14
N ILE A 40 -0.46 -6.35 7.45
CA ILE A 40 -0.23 -5.81 8.79
C ILE A 40 -1.34 -4.82 9.16
N HIS A 41 -1.49 -4.58 10.46
CA HIS A 41 -2.32 -3.51 10.97
C HIS A 41 -1.37 -2.44 11.48
N LEU A 42 -1.34 -1.29 10.82
CA LEU A 42 -0.46 -0.20 11.20
C LEU A 42 -0.84 0.34 12.58
N SER A 43 0.17 0.63 13.40
CA SER A 43 -0.03 1.44 14.60
C SER A 43 -0.10 2.91 14.18
N ARG A 44 -0.63 3.76 15.07
CA ARG A 44 -0.66 5.20 14.79
C ARG A 44 0.75 5.75 14.55
N GLU A 45 1.72 5.31 15.35
CA GLU A 45 3.11 5.75 15.18
C GLU A 45 3.68 5.39 13.81
N MET A 46 3.43 4.17 13.34
CA MET A 46 3.90 3.73 12.04
C MET A 46 3.25 4.53 10.91
N ALA A 47 1.94 4.77 11.01
CA ALA A 47 1.23 5.53 9.99
C ALA A 47 1.69 6.99 9.99
N GLU A 48 1.90 7.59 11.14
CA GLU A 48 2.39 8.96 11.26
C GLU A 48 3.79 9.10 10.65
N SER A 49 4.66 8.13 10.94
CA SER A 49 6.01 8.13 10.38
C SER A 49 6.00 7.97 8.87
N PHE A 50 5.15 7.08 8.36
CA PHE A 50 5.04 6.81 6.93
C PHE A 50 4.57 8.04 6.15
N TYR A 51 3.63 8.80 6.72
CA TYR A 51 3.06 9.98 6.07
C TYR A 51 3.62 11.30 6.62
N GLU A 52 4.76 11.27 7.27
CA GLU A 52 5.38 12.44 7.90
C GLU A 52 5.54 13.63 6.95
N VAL A 53 5.80 13.37 5.67
CA VAL A 53 5.94 14.41 4.66
C VAL A 53 4.66 15.24 4.48
N HIS A 54 3.53 14.72 4.93
CA HIS A 54 2.23 15.38 4.84
C HIS A 54 1.73 15.95 6.17
N LYS A 55 2.58 15.96 7.22
CA LYS A 55 2.15 16.33 8.58
C LYS A 55 1.52 17.72 8.69
N ASP A 56 1.89 18.63 7.81
CA ASP A 56 1.38 19.99 7.81
C ASP A 56 0.14 20.17 6.93
N ARG A 57 -0.34 19.09 6.29
CA ARG A 57 -1.51 19.14 5.43
C ARG A 57 -2.78 18.99 6.24
N PRO A 58 -3.90 19.67 5.84
CA PRO A 58 -5.16 19.56 6.60
C PRO A 58 -5.72 18.15 6.67
N PHE A 59 -5.42 17.31 5.67
CA PHE A 59 -5.92 15.93 5.62
C PHE A 59 -5.08 14.93 6.41
N TYR A 60 -3.96 15.35 7.02
CA TYR A 60 -3.00 14.43 7.64
C TYR A 60 -3.63 13.54 8.71
N ASN A 61 -4.37 14.13 9.66
CA ASN A 61 -4.98 13.36 10.74
C ASN A 61 -6.03 12.38 10.21
N ASP A 62 -6.81 12.79 9.22
CA ASP A 62 -7.81 11.92 8.61
C ASP A 62 -7.15 10.76 7.88
N LEU A 63 -6.05 11.02 7.17
CA LEU A 63 -5.29 10.00 6.47
C LEU A 63 -4.72 8.97 7.45
N VAL A 64 -4.09 9.43 8.54
CA VAL A 64 -3.54 8.54 9.55
C VAL A 64 -4.65 7.68 10.17
N SER A 65 -5.77 8.30 10.55
CA SER A 65 -6.91 7.60 11.13
C SER A 65 -7.46 6.54 10.17
N PHE A 66 -7.55 6.88 8.88
CA PHE A 66 -7.99 5.94 7.85
C PHE A 66 -7.05 4.74 7.75
N MET A 67 -5.76 5.00 7.69
CA MET A 67 -4.76 3.93 7.49
C MET A 67 -4.64 2.98 8.67
N ILE A 68 -5.03 3.39 9.86
CA ILE A 68 -5.02 2.52 11.04
C ILE A 68 -6.39 1.87 11.31
N SER A 69 -7.39 2.16 10.49
CA SER A 69 -8.76 1.67 10.72
C SER A 69 -8.94 0.18 10.42
N GLY A 70 -7.98 -0.44 9.77
CA GLY A 70 -8.01 -1.87 9.45
C GLY A 70 -6.68 -2.32 8.89
N PRO A 71 -6.54 -3.61 8.56
CA PRO A 71 -5.29 -4.12 8.02
C PRO A 71 -5.01 -3.57 6.62
N VAL A 72 -3.73 -3.47 6.30
CA VAL A 72 -3.23 -3.07 4.99
C VAL A 72 -2.31 -4.17 4.46
N VAL A 73 -2.13 -4.21 3.14
CA VAL A 73 -1.13 -5.09 2.53
C VAL A 73 -0.05 -4.20 1.93
N VAL A 74 1.17 -4.33 2.46
CA VAL A 74 2.34 -3.61 1.97
C VAL A 74 3.11 -4.58 1.09
N GLN A 75 3.44 -4.15 -0.11
CA GLN A 75 4.08 -5.05 -1.07
C GLN A 75 5.08 -4.31 -1.95
N VAL A 76 6.06 -5.07 -2.44
CA VAL A 76 7.02 -4.58 -3.42
C VAL A 76 6.68 -5.23 -4.75
N LEU A 77 6.46 -4.40 -5.76
CA LEU A 77 6.18 -4.83 -7.12
C LEU A 77 7.42 -4.65 -7.98
N GLU A 78 7.63 -5.58 -8.90
CA GLU A 78 8.77 -5.55 -9.80
C GLU A 78 8.29 -5.74 -11.23
N GLY A 79 8.88 -4.99 -12.15
CA GLY A 79 8.57 -5.10 -13.56
C GLY A 79 9.21 -3.98 -14.35
N GLU A 80 9.08 -4.03 -15.65
CA GLU A 80 9.50 -2.93 -16.51
C GLU A 80 8.60 -1.73 -16.26
N GLU A 81 9.21 -0.58 -16.01
CA GLU A 81 8.48 0.66 -15.79
C GLU A 81 7.45 0.55 -14.63
N ALA A 82 7.82 -0.17 -13.56
CA ALA A 82 6.92 -0.36 -12.42
C ALA A 82 6.60 0.93 -11.67
N VAL A 83 7.50 1.89 -11.72
CA VAL A 83 7.34 3.18 -11.03
C VAL A 83 6.45 4.13 -11.82
#